data_af8ac1722a73544d270b6291d750479d
#
_entry.id   af8ac1722a73544d270b6291d750479d
#
_cell.length_a   1.000
_cell.length_b   1.000
_cell.length_c   1.000
_cell.angle_alpha   90.00
_cell.angle_beta   90.00
_cell.angle_gamma   90.00
#
_symmetry.space_group_name_H-M   'P 1'
#
loop_
_entity.id
_entity.type
_entity.pdbx_description
1 polymer ?
#
loop_
_entity_poly.entity_id
_entity_poly.type
_entity_poly.pdbx_seq_one_letter_code
_entity_poly.pdbx_strand_id
1 'polypeptide(L)'
;MQRRQRQIQPTDLKAKAIGVVVRELRGQAGLSQERLSADCGFDRTYISRVERGIINPTVSRLWKIAEVLGSPLSEMAKRMEAWIVSPERPAKKLSRDSRRR
;
A
#
# COMPACT_ATOMS: atom_id res chain seq x y z
N MET A 1 -15.42 16.88 -18.43
CA MET A 1 -15.27 16.65 -18.05
C MET A 1 -14.58 16.39 -17.48
N GLN A 2 -14.46 16.16 -17.21
CA GLN A 2 -13.93 15.89 -16.60
C GLN A 2 -13.51 15.04 -16.26
N ARG A 3 -13.61 14.34 -16.43
CA ARG A 3 -13.28 13.46 -16.09
C ARG A 3 -12.20 13.20 -16.00
N ARG A 4 -11.71 13.25 -16.28
CA ARG A 4 -10.67 13.16 -16.38
C ARG A 4 -10.01 13.23 -15.40
N GLN A 5 -10.26 13.39 -14.75
CA GLN A 5 -9.73 13.54 -13.81
C GLN A 5 -9.79 12.57 -13.04
N ARG A 6 -10.14 11.70 -13.51
CA ARG A 6 -10.09 10.66 -12.97
C ARG A 6 -8.83 10.24 -12.81
N GLN A 7 -7.89 10.89 -13.03
CA GLN A 7 -6.66 10.50 -12.82
C GLN A 7 -6.50 10.24 -11.41
N ILE A 8 -5.54 9.49 -10.99
CA ILE A 8 -5.29 9.16 -9.61
C ILE A 8 -4.86 10.38 -8.87
N GLN A 9 -5.56 10.70 -7.85
CA GLN A 9 -5.21 11.81 -7.02
C GLN A 9 -4.47 11.30 -5.80
N PRO A 10 -3.48 12.02 -5.30
CA PRO A 10 -2.79 11.59 -4.08
C PRO A 10 -3.73 11.46 -2.89
N THR A 11 -4.92 12.08 -2.99
CA THR A 11 -5.91 12.01 -1.94
C THR A 11 -6.87 10.86 -2.11
N ASP A 12 -6.73 10.09 -3.20
CA ASP A 12 -7.62 8.96 -3.42
C ASP A 12 -7.40 7.95 -2.31
N LEU A 13 -8.44 7.67 -1.53
CA LEU A 13 -8.31 6.80 -0.37
C LEU A 13 -7.92 5.39 -0.72
N LYS A 14 -8.40 4.88 -1.85
CA LYS A 14 -8.05 3.50 -2.24
C LYS A 14 -6.58 3.40 -2.61
N ALA A 15 -6.08 4.37 -3.35
CA ALA A 15 -4.67 4.38 -3.70
C ALA A 15 -3.80 4.54 -2.45
N LYS A 16 -4.25 5.37 -1.50
CA LYS A 16 -3.52 5.53 -0.26
C LYS A 16 -3.53 4.26 0.55
N ALA A 17 -4.67 3.56 0.61
CA ALA A 17 -4.76 2.33 1.37
C ALA A 17 -3.77 1.30 0.83
N ILE A 18 -3.69 1.17 -0.48
CA ILE A 18 -2.74 0.25 -1.11
C ILE A 18 -1.32 0.64 -0.71
N GLY A 19 -1.00 1.92 -0.84
CA GLY A 19 0.34 2.40 -0.52
C GLY A 19 0.75 2.16 0.91
N VAL A 20 -0.17 2.43 1.85
CA VAL A 20 0.09 2.24 3.27
C VAL A 20 0.37 0.76 3.57
N VAL A 21 -0.45 -0.12 3.03
CA VAL A 21 -0.30 -1.56 3.31
C VAL A 21 0.98 -2.10 2.69
N VAL A 22 1.30 -1.70 1.46
CA VAL A 22 2.55 -2.13 0.83
C VAL A 22 3.73 -1.66 1.66
N ARG A 23 3.70 -0.42 2.13
CA ARG A 23 4.79 0.11 2.92
C ARG A 23 4.96 -0.64 4.24
N GLU A 24 3.85 -0.94 4.91
CA GLU A 24 3.91 -1.68 6.16
C GLU A 24 4.52 -3.06 5.97
N LEU A 25 4.04 -3.79 4.97
CA LEU A 25 4.52 -5.13 4.73
C LEU A 25 5.96 -5.13 4.25
N ARG A 26 6.33 -4.14 3.44
CA ARG A 26 7.70 -4.01 2.99
C ARG A 26 8.64 -3.78 4.18
N GLY A 27 8.24 -2.89 5.10
CA GLY A 27 9.03 -2.63 6.29
C GLY A 27 9.19 -3.87 7.15
N GLN A 28 8.10 -4.64 7.30
CA GLN A 28 8.17 -5.88 8.07
C GLN A 28 9.07 -6.91 7.40
N ALA A 29 9.16 -6.87 6.08
CA ALA A 29 10.03 -7.80 5.36
C ALA A 29 11.48 -7.30 5.30
N GLY A 30 11.72 -6.08 5.75
CA GLY A 30 13.07 -5.54 5.76
C GLY A 30 13.61 -5.16 4.39
N LEU A 31 12.73 -4.83 3.46
CA LEU A 31 13.14 -4.52 2.10
C LEU A 31 13.08 -3.03 1.83
N SER A 32 14.02 -2.52 1.02
CA SER A 32 13.92 -1.16 0.54
C SER A 32 12.89 -1.10 -0.59
N GLN A 33 12.46 0.09 -0.94
CA GLN A 33 11.55 0.27 -2.07
C GLN A 33 12.19 -0.24 -3.36
N GLU A 34 13.47 0.06 -3.56
CA GLU A 34 14.17 -0.37 -4.76
C GLU A 34 14.30 -1.88 -4.81
N ARG A 35 14.57 -2.49 -3.66
CA ARG A 35 14.71 -3.92 -3.62
C ARG A 35 13.40 -4.61 -3.93
N LEU A 36 12.30 -4.13 -3.37
CA LEU A 36 11.00 -4.72 -3.65
C LEU A 36 10.64 -4.56 -5.13
N SER A 37 10.91 -3.38 -5.71
CA SER A 37 10.66 -3.19 -7.14
C SER A 37 11.47 -4.18 -7.96
N ALA A 38 12.76 -4.34 -7.63
CA ALA A 38 13.62 -5.25 -8.37
C ALA A 38 13.15 -6.69 -8.25
N ASP A 39 12.80 -7.11 -7.04
CA ASP A 39 12.36 -8.48 -6.82
C ASP A 39 11.05 -8.77 -7.53
N CYS A 40 10.22 -7.76 -7.75
CA CYS A 40 8.99 -7.92 -8.50
C CYS A 40 9.21 -7.81 -10.01
N GLY A 41 10.38 -7.37 -10.43
CA GLY A 41 10.63 -7.14 -11.85
C GLY A 41 10.02 -5.85 -12.37
N PHE A 42 9.82 -4.88 -11.49
CA PHE A 42 9.22 -3.60 -11.84
C PHE A 42 10.30 -2.53 -12.00
N ASP A 43 9.94 -1.41 -12.59
CA ASP A 43 10.79 -0.25 -12.64
C ASP A 43 11.20 0.15 -11.23
N ARG A 44 12.42 0.66 -11.05
CA ARG A 44 12.95 0.89 -9.71
C ARG A 44 12.15 1.90 -8.89
N THR A 45 11.40 2.78 -9.52
CA THR A 45 10.62 3.78 -8.80
C THR A 45 9.17 3.36 -8.61
N TYR A 46 8.81 2.17 -9.09
CA TYR A 46 7.40 1.77 -9.09
C TYR A 46 6.81 1.68 -7.68
N ILE A 47 7.51 0.99 -6.79
CA ILE A 47 7.01 0.82 -5.43
C ILE A 47 6.91 2.17 -4.72
N SER A 48 7.87 3.06 -4.95
CA SER A 48 7.79 4.40 -4.38
C SER A 48 6.50 5.09 -4.80
N ARG A 49 6.13 4.97 -6.06
CA ARG A 49 4.90 5.61 -6.54
C ARG A 49 3.65 4.95 -5.97
N VAL A 50 3.68 3.64 -5.82
CA VAL A 50 2.57 2.93 -5.19
C VAL A 50 2.40 3.41 -3.75
N GLU A 51 3.51 3.50 -3.01
CA GLU A 51 3.44 3.87 -1.60
C GLU A 51 3.01 5.31 -1.39
N ARG A 52 3.29 6.17 -2.36
CA ARG A 52 2.82 7.56 -2.26
C ARG A 52 1.37 7.73 -2.71
N GLY A 53 0.76 6.66 -3.19
CA GLY A 53 -0.65 6.72 -3.56
C GLY A 53 -0.91 7.42 -4.88
N ILE A 54 0.10 7.56 -5.73
CA ILE A 54 -0.07 8.27 -6.98
C ILE A 54 -0.32 7.36 -8.17
N ILE A 55 -0.26 6.05 -7.97
CA ILE A 55 -0.67 5.10 -9.01
C ILE A 55 -1.44 3.97 -8.35
N ASN A 56 -2.29 3.33 -9.14
CA ASN A 56 -3.01 2.15 -8.71
C ASN A 56 -2.44 0.96 -9.45
N PRO A 57 -1.84 0.02 -8.77
CA PRO A 57 -1.34 -1.16 -9.46
C PRO A 57 -2.49 -2.01 -9.98
N THR A 58 -2.26 -2.71 -11.06
CA THR A 58 -3.22 -3.71 -11.50
C THR A 58 -3.28 -4.81 -10.46
N VAL A 59 -4.32 -5.61 -10.50
CA VAL A 59 -4.43 -6.75 -9.59
C VAL A 59 -3.25 -7.69 -9.78
N SER A 60 -2.81 -7.90 -11.02
CA SER A 60 -1.66 -8.76 -11.27
C SER A 60 -0.40 -8.25 -10.61
N ARG A 61 -0.17 -6.96 -10.67
CA ARG A 61 1.03 -6.41 -10.04
C ARG A 61 0.93 -6.44 -8.53
N LEU A 62 -0.26 -6.18 -8.01
CA LEU A 62 -0.46 -6.26 -6.58
C LEU A 62 -0.25 -7.69 -6.09
N TRP A 63 -0.69 -8.66 -6.88
CA TRP A 63 -0.48 -10.05 -6.56
C TRP A 63 1.00 -10.39 -6.52
N LYS A 64 1.76 -9.84 -7.47
CA LYS A 64 3.21 -10.07 -7.50
C LYS A 64 3.88 -9.47 -6.27
N ILE A 65 3.45 -8.28 -5.87
CA ILE A 65 3.96 -7.66 -4.66
C ILE A 65 3.68 -8.56 -3.46
N ALA A 66 2.46 -9.06 -3.37
CA ALA A 66 2.08 -9.94 -2.26
C ALA A 66 2.96 -11.19 -2.23
N GLU A 67 3.21 -11.78 -3.38
CA GLU A 67 4.06 -12.96 -3.43
C GLU A 67 5.46 -12.68 -2.92
N VAL A 68 6.05 -11.59 -3.37
CA VAL A 68 7.40 -11.25 -2.96
C VAL A 68 7.46 -10.92 -1.46
N LEU A 69 6.41 -10.30 -0.95
CA LEU A 69 6.36 -9.96 0.46
C LEU A 69 5.98 -11.14 1.34
N GLY A 70 5.59 -12.26 0.73
CA GLY A 70 5.18 -13.42 1.51
C GLY A 70 3.85 -13.26 2.20
N SER A 71 3.00 -12.40 1.69
CA SER A 71 1.70 -12.14 2.28
C SER A 71 0.64 -12.53 1.28
N PRO A 72 -0.38 -13.30 1.67
CA PRO A 72 -1.45 -13.60 0.74
C PRO A 72 -2.14 -12.32 0.29
N LEU A 73 -2.57 -12.29 -0.95
CA LEU A 73 -3.28 -11.11 -1.46
C LEU A 73 -4.52 -10.83 -0.62
N SER A 74 -5.20 -11.87 -0.14
CA SER A 74 -6.37 -11.67 0.71
C SER A 74 -6.02 -10.95 1.99
N GLU A 75 -4.85 -11.22 2.56
CA GLU A 75 -4.45 -10.53 3.77
C GLU A 75 -4.17 -9.05 3.47
N MET A 76 -3.53 -8.77 2.35
CA MET A 76 -3.31 -7.39 1.96
C MET A 76 -4.64 -6.68 1.78
N ALA A 77 -5.59 -7.34 1.14
CA ALA A 77 -6.90 -6.73 0.91
C ALA A 77 -7.62 -6.43 2.22
N LYS A 78 -7.51 -7.34 3.19
CA LYS A 78 -8.14 -7.11 4.49
C LYS A 78 -7.55 -5.89 5.17
N ARG A 79 -6.24 -5.73 5.09
CA ARG A 79 -5.59 -4.57 5.69
C ARG A 79 -5.98 -3.29 4.99
N MET A 80 -6.11 -3.34 3.66
CA MET A 80 -6.54 -2.17 2.91
C MET A 80 -7.95 -1.76 3.31
N GLU A 81 -8.83 -2.73 3.43
CA GLU A 81 -10.21 -2.43 3.81
C GLU A 81 -10.30 -1.88 5.23
N ALA A 82 -9.50 -2.42 6.14
CA ALA A 82 -9.47 -1.92 7.50
C ALA A 82 -8.97 -0.46 7.54
N TRP A 83 -7.97 -0.17 6.73
CA TRP A 83 -7.44 1.20 6.70
C TRP A 83 -8.46 2.18 6.14
N ILE A 84 -9.21 1.76 5.12
CA ILE A 84 -10.23 2.63 4.51
C ILE A 84 -11.28 3.01 5.54
N VAL A 85 -11.63 2.09 6.43
CA VAL A 85 -12.64 2.38 7.43
C VAL A 85 -12.13 3.42 8.43
N SER A 86 -10.85 3.43 8.72
CA SER A 86 -10.29 4.36 9.68
C SER A 86 -8.97 4.93 9.19
N PRO A 87 -9.01 5.74 8.15
CA PRO A 87 -7.78 6.17 7.50
C PRO A 87 -6.86 7.00 8.37
N GLU A 88 -7.38 7.62 9.40
CA GLU A 88 -6.54 8.36 10.17
C GLU A 88 -5.98 7.67 11.28
N ARG A 89 -6.31 6.51 11.51
CA ARG A 89 -5.83 5.86 12.54
C ARG A 89 -4.59 5.48 12.34
N PRO A 90 -3.74 6.03 12.55
CA PRO A 90 -2.48 5.67 12.21
C PRO A 90 -2.30 4.51 12.91
N ALA A 91 -2.06 3.80 12.22
CA ALA A 91 -1.82 2.64 12.71
C ALA A 91 -1.01 2.85 13.80
N LYS A 92 -0.83 3.75 13.92
CA LYS A 92 -0.15 3.94 14.72
C LYS A 92 -0.60 4.29 15.80
N LYS A 93 -1.19 4.59 16.10
CA LYS A 93 -1.52 5.00 17.02
C LYS A 93 -2.14 4.25 17.62
N LEU A 94 -2.28 3.55 17.65
CA LEU A 94 -2.75 2.86 18.09
C LEU A 94 -2.37 2.29 18.88
N SER A 95 -2.15 2.02 18.91
CA SER A 95 -1.87 1.58 19.49
C SER A 95 -1.52 2.05 20.45
N ARG A 96 -1.58 2.45 20.83
CA ARG A 96 -1.45 2.89 21.58
C ARG A 96 -1.99 3.26 22.18
N ASP A 97 -2.42 3.30 22.24
CA ASP A 97 -2.98 3.65 22.76
C ASP A 97 -3.50 3.21 23.16
N SER A 98 -3.78 2.72 22.87
CA SER A 98 -4.31 2.23 23.14
C SER A 98 -4.14 1.82 23.96
N ARG A 99 -4.00 1.67 24.18
CA ARG A 99 -3.91 1.33 24.82
C ARG A 99 -3.77 1.70 25.78
N ARG A 100 -3.82 1.94 26.15
CA ARG A 100 -3.79 2.30 26.86
C ARG A 100 -4.27 2.47 27.49
N ARG A 101 -4.56 2.39 27.82
CA ARG A 101 -5.14 2.49 28.39
C ARG A 101 -5.31 2.23 28.88
#